data_61bf015168347cf9fcc9f7735853fcd7
#
_entry.id   61bf015168347cf9fcc9f7735853fcd7
#
_cell.length_a   1.000
_cell.length_b   1.000
_cell.length_c   1.000
_cell.angle_alpha   90.00
_cell.angle_beta   90.00
_cell.angle_gamma   90.00
#
_symmetry.space_group_name_H-M   'P 1'
#
loop_
_entity.id
_entity.type
_entity.pdbx_description
1 polymer ?
#
loop_
_entity_poly.entity_id
_entity_poly.type
_entity_poly.pdbx_seq_one_letter_code
_entity_poly.pdbx_strand_id
1 'polypeptide(L)'
;LLAAGLGTRLKPLTDTMPKALVRVGGEPLIKRVIMNLAAAGVDRIVVNVHHFAGQIIDYLKDNDNFGLDIRISDETAGLLETGGGIKKAAPLFDHTDPILIHNVDILSNVDLREFYQVASRSEKGKVKSEESECGSEKGKVENEDGRGKNEESNCCDAVDAVLLVSWRKTKRYLLFNDDMKLVGWTNIETGEVRSPYPELNPNECRMYAFAGIHALSPRLLKMMDEFPDRFGIIDFYLKACATHNIKGYVK
;
A
#
# COMPACT_ATOMS: atom_id res chain seq x y z
N LEU A 1 9.01 -4.76 1.82
CA LEU A 1 9.28 -4.41 3.23
C LEU A 1 10.18 -3.17 3.29
N LEU A 2 9.69 -2.06 3.84
CA LEU A 2 10.42 -0.79 3.91
C LEU A 2 11.29 -0.75 5.18
N ALA A 3 12.61 -0.90 5.02
CA ALA A 3 13.60 -0.94 6.11
C ALA A 3 14.68 0.16 6.00
N ALA A 4 14.57 1.07 5.02
CA ALA A 4 15.56 2.13 4.75
C ALA A 4 15.56 3.31 5.76
N GLY A 5 14.62 3.34 6.71
CA GLY A 5 14.44 4.43 7.67
C GLY A 5 15.62 4.64 8.62
N LEU A 6 16.01 5.89 8.87
CA LEU A 6 17.14 6.28 9.74
C LEU A 6 16.93 5.96 11.22
N GLY A 7 15.68 5.75 11.67
CA GLY A 7 15.39 5.40 13.07
C GLY A 7 15.70 6.48 14.12
N THR A 8 15.75 7.75 13.75
CA THR A 8 16.21 8.87 14.59
C THR A 8 15.50 8.99 15.94
N ARG A 9 14.24 8.53 16.05
CA ARG A 9 13.46 8.52 17.29
C ARG A 9 13.88 7.43 18.28
N LEU A 10 14.65 6.45 17.81
CA LEU A 10 15.14 5.32 18.63
C LEU A 10 16.59 5.50 19.08
N LYS A 11 17.18 6.68 18.89
CA LYS A 11 18.51 6.98 19.41
C LYS A 11 18.52 6.85 20.96
N PRO A 12 19.61 6.33 21.58
CA PRO A 12 20.91 6.00 20.95
C PRO A 12 20.97 4.60 20.29
N LEU A 13 19.95 3.76 20.38
CA LEU A 13 19.97 2.39 19.85
C LEU A 13 20.33 2.33 18.35
N THR A 14 19.86 3.33 17.59
CA THR A 14 20.09 3.40 16.14
C THR A 14 21.35 4.18 15.75
N ASP A 15 22.23 4.49 16.68
CA ASP A 15 23.53 5.09 16.38
C ASP A 15 24.55 4.05 15.85
N THR A 16 24.35 2.77 16.17
CA THR A 16 25.26 1.67 15.79
C THR A 16 24.59 0.54 15.01
N MET A 17 23.27 0.56 14.90
CA MET A 17 22.51 -0.47 14.15
C MET A 17 21.31 0.12 13.43
N PRO A 18 20.86 -0.51 12.32
CA PRO A 18 19.64 -0.07 11.65
C PRO A 18 18.40 -0.35 12.50
N LYS A 19 17.38 0.50 12.38
CA LYS A 19 16.09 0.33 13.07
C LYS A 19 15.49 -1.08 12.88
N ALA A 20 15.68 -1.67 11.73
CA ALA A 20 15.19 -3.00 11.40
C ALA A 20 15.75 -4.11 12.30
N LEU A 21 16.96 -3.92 12.85
CA LEU A 21 17.60 -4.88 13.75
C LEU A 21 17.37 -4.60 15.24
N VAL A 22 16.68 -3.52 15.59
CA VAL A 22 16.28 -3.26 16.99
C VAL A 22 15.40 -4.41 17.48
N ARG A 23 15.74 -4.93 18.66
CA ARG A 23 15.03 -6.08 19.24
C ARG A 23 13.83 -5.64 20.07
N VAL A 24 12.70 -6.31 19.84
CA VAL A 24 11.48 -6.17 20.62
C VAL A 24 11.06 -7.56 21.09
N GLY A 25 10.98 -7.76 22.40
CA GLY A 25 10.70 -9.09 22.97
C GLY A 25 11.75 -10.14 22.55
N GLY A 26 13.04 -9.74 22.51
CA GLY A 26 14.17 -10.62 22.20
C GLY A 26 14.46 -10.84 20.71
N GLU A 27 13.57 -10.45 19.78
CA GLU A 27 13.73 -10.66 18.34
C GLU A 27 13.82 -9.34 17.56
N PRO A 28 14.68 -9.26 16.50
CA PRO A 28 14.74 -8.11 15.62
C PRO A 28 13.39 -7.82 14.95
N LEU A 29 13.07 -6.52 14.77
CA LEU A 29 11.84 -6.09 14.11
C LEU A 29 11.69 -6.73 12.72
N ILE A 30 12.76 -6.74 11.93
CA ILE A 30 12.74 -7.32 10.57
C ILE A 30 12.35 -8.80 10.58
N LYS A 31 12.87 -9.60 11.53
CA LYS A 31 12.51 -11.03 11.65
C LYS A 31 11.02 -11.19 11.92
N ARG A 32 10.49 -10.41 12.88
CA ARG A 32 9.06 -10.46 13.23
C ARG A 32 8.17 -10.18 12.03
N VAL A 33 8.50 -9.14 11.26
CA VAL A 33 7.70 -8.77 10.08
C VAL A 33 7.83 -9.84 8.99
N ILE A 34 9.04 -10.33 8.70
CA ILE A 34 9.26 -11.41 7.72
C ILE A 34 8.46 -12.66 8.08
N MET A 35 8.51 -13.09 9.35
CA MET A 35 7.78 -14.27 9.80
C MET A 35 6.26 -14.09 9.73
N ASN A 36 5.74 -12.88 9.99
CA ASN A 36 4.32 -12.59 9.82
C ASN A 36 3.90 -12.60 8.34
N LEU A 37 4.74 -12.07 7.44
CA LEU A 37 4.50 -12.11 6.00
C LEU A 37 4.52 -13.56 5.49
N ALA A 38 5.50 -14.37 5.91
CA ALA A 38 5.58 -15.79 5.56
C ALA A 38 4.34 -16.57 6.04
N ALA A 39 3.90 -16.33 7.29
CA ALA A 39 2.68 -16.94 7.84
C ALA A 39 1.41 -16.55 7.07
N ALA A 40 1.38 -15.36 6.46
CA ALA A 40 0.32 -14.92 5.58
C ALA A 40 0.38 -15.54 4.17
N GLY A 41 1.45 -16.28 3.85
CA GLY A 41 1.63 -16.97 2.56
C GLY A 41 2.47 -16.19 1.55
N VAL A 42 3.23 -15.19 2.00
CA VAL A 42 4.19 -14.46 1.15
C VAL A 42 5.46 -15.30 1.01
N ASP A 43 5.88 -15.57 -0.21
CA ASP A 43 7.07 -16.36 -0.56
C ASP A 43 8.22 -15.49 -1.12
N ARG A 44 7.92 -14.28 -1.60
CA ARG A 44 8.90 -13.33 -2.11
C ARG A 44 8.80 -11.99 -1.39
N ILE A 45 9.93 -11.46 -0.91
CA ILE A 45 9.99 -10.17 -0.22
C ILE A 45 11.09 -9.31 -0.82
N VAL A 46 10.75 -8.08 -1.24
CA VAL A 46 11.74 -7.04 -1.57
C VAL A 46 11.97 -6.19 -0.32
N VAL A 47 13.22 -6.09 0.13
CA VAL A 47 13.63 -5.31 1.30
C VAL A 47 14.39 -4.08 0.86
N ASN A 48 13.87 -2.87 1.14
CA ASN A 48 14.58 -1.62 0.92
C ASN A 48 15.60 -1.43 2.05
N VAL A 49 16.85 -1.12 1.71
CA VAL A 49 17.93 -0.87 2.67
C VAL A 49 18.63 0.45 2.36
N HIS A 50 19.09 1.17 3.41
CA HIS A 50 19.84 2.42 3.28
C HIS A 50 20.88 2.51 4.41
N HIS A 51 20.49 3.04 5.57
CA HIS A 51 21.37 3.22 6.71
C HIS A 51 21.75 1.86 7.32
N PHE A 52 23.06 1.61 7.48
CA PHE A 52 23.61 0.30 7.88
C PHE A 52 23.10 -0.88 7.00
N ALA A 53 22.98 -0.65 5.68
CA ALA A 53 22.48 -1.66 4.74
C ALA A 53 23.21 -3.00 4.87
N GLY A 54 24.54 -3.00 5.02
CA GLY A 54 25.36 -4.20 5.20
C GLY A 54 24.88 -5.05 6.37
N GLN A 55 24.57 -4.45 7.53
CA GLN A 55 24.10 -5.20 8.71
C GLN A 55 22.75 -5.90 8.46
N ILE A 56 21.84 -5.28 7.68
CA ILE A 56 20.56 -5.90 7.32
C ILE A 56 20.82 -7.07 6.38
N ILE A 57 21.65 -6.86 5.35
CA ILE A 57 21.98 -7.88 4.35
C ILE A 57 22.67 -9.09 4.99
N ASP A 58 23.66 -8.83 5.86
CA ASP A 58 24.37 -9.89 6.58
C ASP A 58 23.42 -10.67 7.49
N TYR A 59 22.57 -9.96 8.25
CA TYR A 59 21.57 -10.61 9.09
C TYR A 59 20.61 -11.52 8.30
N LEU A 60 20.16 -11.11 7.13
CA LEU A 60 19.28 -11.92 6.27
C LEU A 60 20.03 -13.18 5.78
N LYS A 61 21.28 -13.03 5.32
CA LYS A 61 22.12 -14.13 4.87
C LYS A 61 22.43 -15.14 6.00
N ASP A 62 22.79 -14.63 7.18
CA ASP A 62 23.11 -15.46 8.35
C ASP A 62 21.92 -16.30 8.83
N ASN A 63 20.70 -15.89 8.45
CA ASN A 63 19.46 -16.64 8.72
C ASN A 63 18.89 -17.34 7.46
N ASP A 64 19.71 -17.59 6.44
CA ASP A 64 19.32 -18.27 5.20
C ASP A 64 18.06 -17.64 4.56
N ASN A 65 17.95 -16.30 4.61
CA ASN A 65 16.77 -15.55 4.17
C ASN A 65 15.43 -16.10 4.70
N PHE A 66 15.45 -16.80 5.81
CA PHE A 66 14.29 -17.48 6.41
C PHE A 66 13.60 -18.48 5.45
N GLY A 67 14.33 -19.02 4.48
CA GLY A 67 13.80 -19.92 3.45
C GLY A 67 12.93 -19.24 2.39
N LEU A 68 13.02 -17.90 2.24
CA LEU A 68 12.20 -17.10 1.32
C LEU A 68 13.04 -16.51 0.18
N ASP A 69 12.41 -16.15 -0.95
CA ASP A 69 13.04 -15.33 -2.01
C ASP A 69 13.11 -13.87 -1.54
N ILE A 70 14.22 -13.51 -0.87
CA ILE A 70 14.46 -12.13 -0.42
C ILE A 70 15.36 -11.40 -1.40
N ARG A 71 14.87 -10.30 -1.96
CA ARG A 71 15.58 -9.41 -2.87
C ARG A 71 15.85 -8.07 -2.20
N ILE A 72 17.01 -7.48 -2.47
CA ILE A 72 17.41 -6.20 -1.87
C ILE A 72 17.21 -5.07 -2.87
N SER A 73 16.49 -4.03 -2.44
CA SER A 73 16.43 -2.72 -3.10
C SER A 73 17.35 -1.77 -2.34
N ASP A 74 18.53 -1.49 -2.90
CA ASP A 74 19.57 -0.71 -2.27
C ASP A 74 19.39 0.79 -2.51
N GLU A 75 19.16 1.55 -1.43
CA GLU A 75 19.04 3.01 -1.42
C GLU A 75 20.26 3.71 -0.80
N THR A 76 21.42 3.04 -0.67
CA THR A 76 22.62 3.60 -0.02
C THR A 76 23.13 4.88 -0.68
N ALA A 77 22.90 5.06 -1.98
CA ALA A 77 23.24 6.28 -2.71
C ALA A 77 22.42 7.52 -2.27
N GLY A 78 21.25 7.33 -1.67
CA GLY A 78 20.39 8.39 -1.18
C GLY A 78 19.05 7.88 -0.69
N LEU A 79 18.57 8.40 0.44
CA LEU A 79 17.26 8.05 1.00
C LEU A 79 16.14 8.59 0.11
N LEU A 80 15.29 7.70 -0.39
CA LEU A 80 14.24 8.01 -1.38
C LEU A 80 12.86 8.28 -0.75
N GLU A 81 12.72 8.14 0.57
CA GLU A 81 11.44 8.12 1.28
C GLU A 81 10.56 6.92 0.88
N THR A 82 9.34 6.85 1.40
CA THR A 82 8.51 5.66 1.23
C THR A 82 8.02 5.44 -0.21
N GLY A 83 7.64 6.52 -0.90
CA GLY A 83 7.17 6.44 -2.28
C GLY A 83 8.31 6.17 -3.27
N GLY A 84 9.40 6.92 -3.16
CA GLY A 84 10.58 6.72 -4.00
C GLY A 84 11.23 5.36 -3.80
N GLY A 85 11.24 4.84 -2.56
CA GLY A 85 11.70 3.48 -2.27
C GLY A 85 10.87 2.40 -2.97
N ILE A 86 9.54 2.55 -3.03
CA ILE A 86 8.67 1.65 -3.77
C ILE A 86 8.93 1.76 -5.28
N LYS A 87 9.01 2.98 -5.82
CA LYS A 87 9.35 3.24 -7.23
C LYS A 87 10.66 2.55 -7.61
N LYS A 88 11.72 2.69 -6.81
CA LYS A 88 13.01 2.05 -7.05
C LYS A 88 12.93 0.52 -7.00
N ALA A 89 12.12 -0.02 -6.10
CA ALA A 89 11.93 -1.46 -5.95
C ALA A 89 11.04 -2.08 -7.06
N ALA A 90 10.31 -1.27 -7.84
CA ALA A 90 9.33 -1.73 -8.83
C ALA A 90 9.87 -2.81 -9.80
N PRO A 91 11.12 -2.73 -10.33
CA PRO A 91 11.65 -3.79 -11.22
C PRO A 91 11.84 -5.15 -10.54
N LEU A 92 11.80 -5.22 -9.21
CA LEU A 92 11.97 -6.45 -8.43
C LEU A 92 10.64 -7.11 -8.07
N PHE A 93 9.51 -6.44 -8.32
CA PHE A 93 8.18 -6.98 -8.04
C PHE A 93 7.71 -7.91 -9.16
N ASP A 94 6.79 -8.80 -8.82
CA ASP A 94 5.90 -9.43 -9.78
C ASP A 94 4.75 -8.47 -10.07
N HIS A 95 4.48 -8.23 -11.35
CA HIS A 95 3.48 -7.26 -11.78
C HIS A 95 2.11 -7.90 -12.06
N THR A 96 1.89 -9.14 -11.67
CA THR A 96 0.64 -9.88 -11.88
C THR A 96 -0.38 -9.69 -10.76
N ASP A 97 0.11 -9.53 -9.54
CA ASP A 97 -0.70 -9.46 -8.33
C ASP A 97 -0.48 -8.15 -7.56
N PRO A 98 -1.42 -7.73 -6.70
CA PRO A 98 -1.23 -6.58 -5.83
C PRO A 98 0.02 -6.71 -4.96
N ILE A 99 0.70 -5.60 -4.72
CA ILE A 99 1.93 -5.54 -3.95
C ILE A 99 1.60 -5.15 -2.52
N LEU A 100 1.87 -6.04 -1.56
CA LEU A 100 1.74 -5.75 -0.14
C LEU A 100 2.99 -5.00 0.35
N ILE A 101 2.80 -3.81 0.91
CA ILE A 101 3.86 -2.97 1.45
C ILE A 101 3.69 -2.87 2.97
N HIS A 102 4.81 -3.07 3.68
CA HIS A 102 4.83 -3.07 5.14
C HIS A 102 6.06 -2.32 5.65
N ASN A 103 5.88 -1.35 6.55
CA ASN A 103 6.99 -0.70 7.21
C ASN A 103 7.57 -1.63 8.28
N VAL A 104 8.89 -1.77 8.35
CA VAL A 104 9.58 -2.70 9.26
C VAL A 104 9.33 -2.42 10.74
N ASP A 105 8.96 -1.20 11.11
CA ASP A 105 8.73 -0.76 12.48
C ASP A 105 7.28 -0.84 12.95
N ILE A 106 6.41 -1.39 12.14
CA ILE A 106 5.00 -1.59 12.49
C ILE A 106 4.82 -3.00 13.05
N LEU A 107 4.34 -3.06 14.27
CA LEU A 107 3.83 -4.27 14.89
C LEU A 107 2.30 -4.20 14.89
N SER A 108 1.66 -5.12 14.22
CA SER A 108 0.20 -5.16 14.06
C SER A 108 -0.32 -6.58 14.31
N ASN A 109 -1.54 -6.67 14.81
CA ASN A 109 -2.31 -7.91 14.92
C ASN A 109 -3.33 -8.08 13.79
N VAL A 110 -3.18 -7.32 12.70
CA VAL A 110 -4.03 -7.49 11.52
C VAL A 110 -3.73 -8.84 10.86
N ASP A 111 -4.77 -9.52 10.42
CA ASP A 111 -4.63 -10.67 9.52
C ASP A 111 -4.20 -10.14 8.14
N LEU A 112 -2.90 -10.30 7.81
CA LEU A 112 -2.33 -9.82 6.56
C LEU A 112 -2.89 -10.56 5.35
N ARG A 113 -3.32 -11.83 5.51
CA ARG A 113 -3.95 -12.60 4.45
C ARG A 113 -5.33 -12.05 4.12
N GLU A 114 -6.15 -11.81 5.14
CA GLU A 114 -7.46 -11.19 4.98
C GLU A 114 -7.34 -9.79 4.35
N PHE A 115 -6.44 -8.97 4.89
CA PHE A 115 -6.15 -7.64 4.36
C PHE A 115 -5.75 -7.67 2.87
N TYR A 116 -4.84 -8.57 2.49
CA TYR A 116 -4.40 -8.72 1.11
C TYR A 116 -5.51 -9.20 0.18
N GLN A 117 -6.41 -10.08 0.66
CA GLN A 117 -7.55 -10.55 -0.13
C GLN A 117 -8.51 -9.42 -0.51
N VAL A 118 -8.65 -8.37 0.31
CA VAL A 118 -9.47 -7.21 -0.03
C VAL A 118 -8.93 -6.50 -1.28
N ALA A 119 -7.61 -6.35 -1.40
CA ALA A 119 -6.97 -5.78 -2.58
C ALA A 119 -7.08 -6.71 -3.79
N SER A 120 -6.89 -8.04 -3.62
CA SER A 120 -6.87 -9.03 -4.70
C SER A 120 -8.26 -9.32 -5.30
N ARG A 121 -9.33 -9.30 -4.49
CA ARG A 121 -10.70 -9.54 -4.97
C ARG A 121 -11.14 -8.51 -5.98
N SER A 122 -10.65 -7.31 -5.83
CA SER A 122 -10.97 -6.18 -6.70
C SER A 122 -10.43 -6.35 -8.13
N GLU A 123 -9.30 -7.03 -8.31
CA GLU A 123 -8.72 -7.30 -9.64
C GLU A 123 -9.40 -8.48 -10.35
N LYS A 124 -9.78 -9.54 -9.61
CA LYS A 124 -10.43 -10.74 -10.18
C LYS A 124 -11.85 -10.49 -10.71
N GLY A 125 -12.51 -9.43 -10.24
CA GLY A 125 -13.81 -9.01 -10.77
C GLY A 125 -13.77 -8.54 -12.24
N LYS A 126 -12.62 -8.06 -12.73
CA LYS A 126 -12.44 -7.58 -14.11
C LYS A 126 -12.16 -8.71 -15.12
N VAL A 127 -11.47 -9.75 -14.73
CA VAL A 127 -11.09 -10.86 -15.63
C VAL A 127 -12.31 -11.67 -16.07
N LYS A 128 -13.36 -11.76 -15.25
CA LYS A 128 -14.59 -12.47 -15.61
C LYS A 128 -15.51 -11.70 -16.58
N SER A 129 -15.35 -10.38 -16.73
CA SER A 129 -16.14 -9.59 -17.68
C SER A 129 -15.53 -9.51 -19.08
N GLU A 130 -14.22 -9.82 -19.24
CA GLU A 130 -13.55 -9.82 -20.55
C GLU A 130 -13.64 -11.19 -21.28
N GLU A 131 -13.91 -12.29 -20.56
CA GLU A 131 -14.02 -13.62 -21.17
C GLU A 131 -15.46 -14.01 -21.61
N SER A 132 -16.47 -13.15 -21.40
CA SER A 132 -17.87 -13.48 -21.76
C SER A 132 -18.38 -12.87 -23.05
N GLU A 133 -17.55 -12.24 -23.88
CA GLU A 133 -17.92 -11.80 -25.22
C GLU A 133 -17.25 -12.61 -26.34
N CYS A 134 -17.64 -13.86 -26.50
CA CYS A 134 -17.61 -14.50 -27.82
C CYS A 134 -18.57 -15.70 -27.87
N GLY A 135 -19.75 -15.48 -28.37
CA GLY A 135 -20.72 -16.56 -28.61
C GLY A 135 -22.04 -15.99 -29.11
N SER A 136 -22.10 -15.79 -30.43
CA SER A 136 -23.29 -15.42 -31.18
C SER A 136 -24.43 -16.45 -31.01
N GLU A 137 -25.65 -15.97 -30.73
CA GLU A 137 -26.81 -16.48 -31.48
C GLU A 137 -27.98 -15.49 -31.46
N LYS A 138 -28.55 -15.29 -32.65
CA LYS A 138 -29.67 -14.39 -32.93
C LYS A 138 -30.97 -15.02 -32.45
N GLY A 139 -31.74 -14.29 -31.67
CA GLY A 139 -33.14 -14.58 -31.39
C GLY A 139 -33.90 -13.26 -31.23
N LYS A 140 -34.63 -12.86 -32.32
CA LYS A 140 -35.60 -11.78 -32.25
C LYS A 140 -36.80 -12.19 -31.40
N VAL A 141 -37.12 -11.39 -30.40
CA VAL A 141 -38.50 -11.26 -29.89
C VAL A 141 -38.75 -9.77 -29.70
N GLU A 142 -39.63 -9.21 -30.49
CA GLU A 142 -40.19 -7.88 -30.33
C GLU A 142 -41.21 -7.91 -29.19
N ASN A 143 -41.10 -7.03 -28.20
CA ASN A 143 -42.24 -6.54 -27.43
C ASN A 143 -42.04 -5.07 -27.10
N GLU A 144 -43.04 -4.31 -27.51
CA GLU A 144 -43.24 -2.90 -27.26
C GLU A 144 -43.43 -2.67 -25.74
N ASP A 145 -42.59 -1.83 -25.14
CA ASP A 145 -42.97 -0.71 -24.27
C ASP A 145 -41.71 0.04 -23.84
N GLY A 146 -41.57 1.24 -24.37
CA GLY A 146 -40.42 2.10 -24.15
C GLY A 146 -40.37 2.68 -22.75
N ARG A 147 -39.36 2.29 -21.99
CA ARG A 147 -38.59 3.05 -21.01
C ARG A 147 -37.32 2.26 -20.65
N GLY A 148 -36.36 2.32 -21.55
CA GLY A 148 -35.01 1.87 -21.23
C GLY A 148 -34.40 2.75 -20.14
N LYS A 149 -34.38 2.29 -18.91
CA LYS A 149 -33.37 2.72 -17.95
C LYS A 149 -32.07 2.08 -18.43
N ASN A 150 -31.21 2.90 -18.99
CA ASN A 150 -29.81 2.55 -19.14
C ASN A 150 -29.24 2.34 -17.74
N GLU A 151 -29.24 1.11 -17.25
CA GLU A 151 -28.32 0.68 -16.24
C GLU A 151 -26.93 0.66 -16.91
N GLU A 152 -26.25 1.81 -16.90
CA GLU A 152 -24.82 1.84 -17.08
C GLU A 152 -24.24 0.92 -16.03
N SER A 153 -23.88 -0.28 -16.41
CA SER A 153 -23.14 -1.21 -15.57
C SER A 153 -21.83 -0.53 -15.20
N ASN A 154 -21.80 -0.04 -13.96
CA ASN A 154 -20.70 0.71 -13.36
C ASN A 154 -19.44 -0.17 -13.33
N CYS A 155 -18.64 -0.10 -14.36
CA CYS A 155 -17.34 -0.77 -14.52
C CYS A 155 -16.24 -0.16 -13.59
N CYS A 156 -16.61 0.57 -12.52
CA CYS A 156 -15.73 1.46 -11.77
C CYS A 156 -15.39 1.04 -10.34
N ASP A 157 -15.63 -0.20 -9.91
CA ASP A 157 -15.42 -0.57 -8.50
C ASP A 157 -14.14 -1.35 -8.18
N ALA A 158 -13.25 -1.54 -9.15
CA ALA A 158 -11.95 -2.14 -8.85
C ALA A 158 -11.14 -1.21 -7.94
N VAL A 159 -10.69 -1.74 -6.80
CA VAL A 159 -9.84 -0.99 -5.85
C VAL A 159 -8.40 -1.01 -6.33
N ASP A 160 -7.79 0.15 -6.49
CA ASP A 160 -6.41 0.30 -6.96
C ASP A 160 -5.39 0.26 -5.81
N ALA A 161 -5.81 0.67 -4.61
CA ALA A 161 -5.03 0.47 -3.38
C ALA A 161 -5.93 0.36 -2.15
N VAL A 162 -5.44 -0.39 -1.16
CA VAL A 162 -6.05 -0.50 0.17
C VAL A 162 -5.04 -0.05 1.22
N LEU A 163 -5.44 0.89 2.07
CA LEU A 163 -4.61 1.45 3.13
C LEU A 163 -5.11 0.94 4.48
N LEU A 164 -4.24 0.28 5.27
CA LEU A 164 -4.58 -0.03 6.65
C LEU A 164 -4.60 1.25 7.48
N VAL A 165 -5.72 1.50 8.11
CA VAL A 165 -5.95 2.71 8.93
C VAL A 165 -6.56 2.35 10.29
N SER A 166 -6.39 3.22 11.26
CA SER A 166 -6.87 2.99 12.63
C SER A 166 -7.35 4.27 13.32
N TRP A 167 -8.10 4.10 14.39
CA TRP A 167 -8.58 5.18 15.27
C TRP A 167 -7.51 5.80 16.19
N ARG A 168 -6.24 5.51 15.95
CA ARG A 168 -5.14 6.01 16.76
C ARG A 168 -5.10 7.55 16.78
N LYS A 169 -4.95 8.14 17.96
CA LYS A 169 -4.70 9.60 18.09
C LYS A 169 -3.35 9.97 17.46
N THR A 170 -3.37 10.94 16.58
CA THR A 170 -2.21 11.47 15.87
C THR A 170 -2.48 12.93 15.49
N LYS A 171 -1.46 13.62 14.98
CA LYS A 171 -1.59 14.98 14.42
C LYS A 171 -2.04 14.95 12.95
N ARG A 172 -1.83 13.83 12.25
CA ARG A 172 -2.00 13.70 10.80
C ARG A 172 -2.97 12.58 10.50
N TYR A 173 -4.02 12.89 9.76
CA TYR A 173 -5.06 11.93 9.38
C TYR A 173 -5.26 11.89 7.87
N LEU A 174 -5.58 10.72 7.36
CA LEU A 174 -6.19 10.54 6.05
C LEU A 174 -7.69 10.81 6.18
N LEU A 175 -8.24 11.45 5.16
CA LEU A 175 -9.65 11.80 5.07
C LEU A 175 -10.33 10.83 4.09
N PHE A 176 -11.44 10.25 4.53
CA PHE A 176 -12.23 9.31 3.74
C PHE A 176 -13.68 9.77 3.66
N ASN A 177 -14.33 9.52 2.53
CA ASN A 177 -15.77 9.68 2.41
C ASN A 177 -16.53 8.50 3.06
N ASP A 178 -17.86 8.48 2.95
CA ASP A 178 -18.72 7.43 3.53
C ASP A 178 -18.46 6.04 2.96
N ASP A 179 -18.02 5.94 1.70
CA ASP A 179 -17.64 4.69 1.03
C ASP A 179 -16.20 4.24 1.35
N MET A 180 -15.56 4.88 2.31
CA MET A 180 -14.15 4.66 2.66
C MET A 180 -13.17 4.90 1.49
N LYS A 181 -13.51 5.72 0.50
CA LYS A 181 -12.57 6.20 -0.52
C LYS A 181 -11.74 7.35 0.05
N LEU A 182 -10.43 7.30 -0.21
CA LEU A 182 -9.51 8.38 0.16
C LEU A 182 -9.86 9.66 -0.61
N VAL A 183 -10.06 10.76 0.11
CA VAL A 183 -10.40 12.06 -0.48
C VAL A 183 -9.45 13.19 -0.05
N GLY A 184 -8.57 12.95 0.94
CA GLY A 184 -7.63 13.96 1.39
C GLY A 184 -6.78 13.54 2.58
N TRP A 185 -6.10 14.54 3.12
CA TRP A 185 -5.25 14.44 4.29
C TRP A 185 -5.34 15.74 5.09
N THR A 186 -5.21 15.65 6.40
CA THR A 186 -5.17 16.83 7.27
C THR A 186 -4.12 16.70 8.38
N ASN A 187 -3.59 17.84 8.79
CA ASN A 187 -2.84 17.99 10.04
C ASN A 187 -3.66 18.86 10.99
N ILE A 188 -4.23 18.25 12.01
CA ILE A 188 -5.10 18.93 12.98
C ILE A 188 -4.38 19.93 13.87
N GLU A 189 -3.05 19.87 13.96
CA GLU A 189 -2.25 20.82 14.75
C GLU A 189 -1.99 22.12 13.98
N THR A 190 -1.78 22.04 12.67
CA THR A 190 -1.52 23.20 11.80
C THR A 190 -2.74 23.70 11.08
N GLY A 191 -3.83 22.91 11.03
CA GLY A 191 -5.02 23.20 10.23
C GLY A 191 -4.79 22.95 8.72
N GLU A 192 -3.63 22.43 8.31
CA GLU A 192 -3.34 22.14 6.90
C GLU A 192 -4.25 21.02 6.40
N VAL A 193 -4.85 21.25 5.22
CA VAL A 193 -5.64 20.25 4.47
C VAL A 193 -5.08 20.12 3.08
N ARG A 194 -4.89 18.88 2.60
CA ARG A 194 -4.46 18.57 1.24
C ARG A 194 -5.44 17.62 0.61
N SER A 195 -5.97 17.99 -0.54
CA SER A 195 -6.95 17.19 -1.29
C SER A 195 -6.90 17.56 -2.77
N PRO A 196 -7.15 16.64 -3.69
CA PRO A 196 -7.41 16.97 -5.09
C PRO A 196 -8.82 17.58 -5.31
N TYR A 197 -9.67 17.60 -4.29
CA TYR A 197 -11.04 18.11 -4.34
C TYR A 197 -11.10 19.50 -3.67
N PRO A 198 -11.22 20.61 -4.43
CA PRO A 198 -11.15 21.97 -3.88
C PRO A 198 -12.22 22.29 -2.83
N GLU A 199 -13.41 21.70 -3.00
CA GLU A 199 -14.57 21.93 -2.13
C GLU A 199 -14.62 20.98 -0.90
N LEU A 200 -13.55 20.21 -0.64
CA LEU A 200 -13.56 19.24 0.44
C LEU A 200 -13.68 19.93 1.81
N ASN A 201 -14.74 19.58 2.56
CA ASN A 201 -14.88 19.94 3.97
C ASN A 201 -14.34 18.79 4.85
N PRO A 202 -13.20 18.96 5.55
CA PRO A 202 -12.64 17.91 6.39
C PRO A 202 -13.55 17.45 7.53
N ASN A 203 -14.48 18.31 7.99
CA ASN A 203 -15.40 17.98 9.08
C ASN A 203 -16.51 16.99 8.65
N GLU A 204 -16.73 16.84 7.36
CA GLU A 204 -17.67 15.89 6.78
C GLU A 204 -16.99 14.55 6.43
N CYS A 205 -15.68 14.46 6.65
CA CYS A 205 -14.89 13.27 6.33
C CYS A 205 -14.63 12.40 7.56
N ARG A 206 -14.50 11.10 7.33
CA ARG A 206 -13.99 10.16 8.33
C ARG A 206 -12.47 10.30 8.41
N MET A 207 -11.96 10.52 9.62
CA MET A 207 -10.52 10.72 9.88
C MET A 207 -9.89 9.48 10.48
N TYR A 208 -8.84 8.94 9.81
CA TYR A 208 -8.09 7.79 10.30
C TYR A 208 -6.59 8.02 10.21
N ALA A 209 -5.86 7.44 11.15
CA ALA A 209 -4.40 7.40 11.12
C ALA A 209 -3.92 6.29 10.18
N PHE A 210 -3.02 6.60 9.26
CA PHE A 210 -2.36 5.60 8.44
C PHE A 210 -1.47 4.69 9.29
N ALA A 211 -1.60 3.38 9.11
CA ALA A 211 -0.89 2.40 9.92
C ALA A 211 0.44 1.93 9.31
N GLY A 212 0.81 2.38 8.10
CA GLY A 212 2.08 2.00 7.46
C GLY A 212 2.08 0.61 6.85
N ILE A 213 0.91 0.03 6.62
CA ILE A 213 0.67 -1.20 5.86
C ILE A 213 -0.33 -0.86 4.77
N HIS A 214 -0.04 -1.23 3.54
CA HIS A 214 -0.93 -0.99 2.42
C HIS A 214 -0.67 -1.99 1.29
N ALA A 215 -1.68 -2.21 0.46
CA ALA A 215 -1.56 -3.00 -0.76
C ALA A 215 -1.94 -2.14 -1.95
N LEU A 216 -1.19 -2.21 -3.03
CA LEU A 216 -1.46 -1.45 -4.26
C LEU A 216 -1.41 -2.36 -5.49
N SER A 217 -2.27 -2.05 -6.46
CA SER A 217 -2.25 -2.68 -7.77
C SER A 217 -0.98 -2.32 -8.55
N PRO A 218 -0.39 -3.26 -9.29
CA PRO A 218 0.75 -2.97 -10.17
C PRO A 218 0.51 -1.81 -11.15
N ARG A 219 -0.73 -1.54 -11.51
CA ARG A 219 -1.10 -0.40 -12.38
C ARG A 219 -0.69 0.95 -11.80
N LEU A 220 -0.73 1.09 -10.48
CA LEU A 220 -0.31 2.33 -9.83
C LEU A 220 1.21 2.57 -9.89
N LEU A 221 2.03 1.54 -10.08
CA LEU A 221 3.48 1.72 -10.20
C LEU A 221 3.85 2.62 -11.38
N LYS A 222 3.16 2.49 -12.52
CA LYS A 222 3.40 3.35 -13.70
C LYS A 222 3.15 4.82 -13.42
N MET A 223 2.18 5.13 -12.58
CA MET A 223 1.91 6.52 -12.18
C MET A 223 3.05 7.10 -11.32
N MET A 224 3.83 6.25 -10.63
CA MET A 224 4.99 6.71 -9.86
C MET A 224 6.11 7.28 -10.75
N ASP A 225 6.14 6.97 -12.06
CA ASP A 225 7.12 7.51 -13.00
C ASP A 225 7.00 9.04 -13.17
N GLU A 226 5.81 9.60 -12.92
CA GLU A 226 5.55 11.04 -12.93
C GLU A 226 6.09 11.78 -11.70
N PHE A 227 6.52 11.04 -10.67
CA PHE A 227 7.07 11.61 -9.44
C PHE A 227 8.59 11.68 -9.51
N PRO A 228 9.22 12.63 -8.79
CA PRO A 228 10.67 12.64 -8.64
C PRO A 228 11.15 11.34 -7.99
N ASP A 229 12.47 11.11 -7.95
CA ASP A 229 13.01 9.90 -7.33
C ASP A 229 12.77 9.83 -5.82
N ARG A 230 12.67 11.00 -5.18
CA ARG A 230 12.42 11.10 -3.72
C ARG A 230 11.06 11.72 -3.45
N PHE A 231 10.13 10.92 -2.88
CA PHE A 231 8.79 11.40 -2.47
C PHE A 231 8.16 10.51 -1.40
N GLY A 232 7.23 11.09 -0.65
CA GLY A 232 6.42 10.37 0.34
C GLY A 232 5.25 9.64 -0.31
N ILE A 233 4.92 8.44 0.20
CA ILE A 233 3.80 7.64 -0.36
C ILE A 233 2.43 8.34 -0.17
N ILE A 234 2.28 9.19 0.84
CA ILE A 234 1.03 9.90 1.05
C ILE A 234 0.80 10.93 -0.06
N ASP A 235 1.85 11.64 -0.50
CA ASP A 235 1.76 12.60 -1.60
C ASP A 235 1.33 11.91 -2.90
N PHE A 236 1.84 10.69 -3.13
CA PHE A 236 1.41 9.85 -4.24
C PHE A 236 -0.08 9.50 -4.14
N TYR A 237 -0.54 8.99 -2.99
CA TYR A 237 -1.95 8.62 -2.83
C TYR A 237 -2.90 9.80 -2.93
N LEU A 238 -2.50 10.99 -2.47
CA LEU A 238 -3.28 12.21 -2.62
C LEU A 238 -3.44 12.66 -4.09
N LYS A 239 -2.42 12.43 -4.93
CA LYS A 239 -2.55 12.67 -6.37
C LYS A 239 -3.37 11.56 -7.03
N ALA A 240 -3.11 10.30 -6.69
CA ALA A 240 -3.76 9.15 -7.28
C ALA A 240 -5.26 9.07 -6.97
N CYS A 241 -5.72 9.50 -5.78
CA CYS A 241 -7.13 9.39 -5.40
C CYS A 241 -8.08 10.27 -6.24
N ALA A 242 -7.56 11.23 -7.01
CA ALA A 242 -8.35 12.01 -7.97
C ALA A 242 -8.92 11.15 -9.11
N THR A 243 -8.21 10.08 -9.51
CA THR A 243 -8.54 9.27 -10.69
C THR A 243 -8.61 7.77 -10.42
N HIS A 244 -8.17 7.33 -9.23
CA HIS A 244 -8.07 5.93 -8.83
C HIS A 244 -8.85 5.66 -7.54
N ASN A 245 -9.33 4.42 -7.40
CA ASN A 245 -10.09 4.01 -6.23
C ASN A 245 -9.15 3.51 -5.12
N ILE A 246 -8.86 4.40 -4.16
CA ILE A 246 -8.00 4.11 -3.02
C ILE A 246 -8.88 4.01 -1.77
N LYS A 247 -8.91 2.85 -1.11
CA LYS A 247 -9.80 2.59 0.03
C LYS A 247 -9.05 2.45 1.35
N GLY A 248 -9.72 2.85 2.43
CA GLY A 248 -9.29 2.57 3.80
C GLY A 248 -9.84 1.24 4.30
N TYR A 249 -8.98 0.44 4.95
CA TYR A 249 -9.34 -0.74 5.73
C TYR A 249 -9.11 -0.42 7.21
N VAL A 250 -10.18 -0.37 7.99
CA VAL A 250 -10.12 0.02 9.41
C VAL A 250 -9.84 -1.18 10.30
N LYS A 251 -8.86 -1.02 11.21
CA LYS A 251 -8.55 -2.01 12.24
C LYS A 251 -8.40 -1.36 13.61
#